data_e3b2d8b99c3229b46cc6e1725cafca37
#
_entry.id   e3b2d8b99c3229b46cc6e1725cafca37
#
_cell.length_a   1.000
_cell.length_b   1.000
_cell.length_c   1.000
_cell.angle_alpha   90.00
_cell.angle_beta   90.00
_cell.angle_gamma   90.00
#
_symmetry.space_group_name_H-M   'P 1'
#
loop_
_entity.id
_entity.type
_entity.pdbx_description
1 polymer ?
#
loop_
_entity_poly.entity_id
_entity_poly.type
_entity_poly.pdbx_seq_one_letter_code
_entity_poly.pdbx_strand_id
1 'polypeptide(L)'
;MAAGVVLLFYCAQRQARQLGTQSDGAAMVLESWTMLHGNLLLHGWHLADVSFYTTELPEYMLVELVIGLNPDVVQVCAALTYTLLVVLAGALAYGARPADARTAAVRAGITVAVMVGPTLAAASVLLNDPDHTGTAVPVLFALLVLDRASRRWWVPVVVAVLLGWALVGDSLVLLIGVVPLVLVAGGRSLGRLALRGAPLATVRYDLSLAAAGVAAAVGGSALSALITARGGFVLGPRVTQYVVPSAALPRNAAETVEDFLGLFSADFFGARLDGWLTLTAVHLAFAGLVAGALVLALRAFRRDFFHGDLTAQLLAVAIVINILAYLLLYPGGVSSVREIAPVFGLGGALAGRALGEPLLRRRLQPLLALGAVAAVAALVPPLVTVKPSGPADASLARFLEAHQLRNGLAGYWNADSTTLDSGGRVVIRPVRFSRGHGLWAYLWEIDARLFDSHASAVNFLVATPPGLPSAVTAAEAVATFGRPSQRYDYQGYVIMVWRKNLLSQLGSSELAG
;
A
#
# COMPACT_ATOMS: atom_id res chain seq x y z
N MET A 1 26.41 -1.43 -7.02
CA MET A 1 24.99 -1.78 -6.98
C MET A 1 24.53 -2.11 -5.55
N ALA A 2 25.13 -3.09 -4.86
CA ALA A 2 24.72 -3.42 -3.48
C ALA A 2 24.75 -2.23 -2.51
N ALA A 3 25.82 -1.43 -2.49
CA ALA A 3 25.91 -0.23 -1.65
C ALA A 3 24.80 0.79 -1.91
N GLY A 4 24.37 0.94 -3.18
CA GLY A 4 23.24 1.82 -3.53
C GLY A 4 21.90 1.31 -3.00
N VAL A 5 21.67 -0.01 -3.01
CA VAL A 5 20.47 -0.62 -2.45
C VAL A 5 20.43 -0.46 -0.93
N VAL A 6 21.57 -0.68 -0.24
CA VAL A 6 21.67 -0.48 1.21
C VAL A 6 21.44 0.99 1.58
N LEU A 7 22.00 1.93 0.81
CA LEU A 7 21.78 3.36 1.04
C LEU A 7 20.31 3.74 0.84
N LEU A 8 19.68 3.23 -0.22
CA LEU A 8 18.26 3.47 -0.49
C LEU A 8 17.38 2.96 0.66
N PHE A 9 17.62 1.72 1.11
CA PHE A 9 16.92 1.16 2.27
C PHE A 9 17.10 2.02 3.52
N TYR A 10 18.34 2.42 3.83
CA TYR A 10 18.63 3.26 5.00
C TYR A 10 17.90 4.61 4.92
N CYS A 11 17.93 5.28 3.76
CA CYS A 11 17.22 6.54 3.57
C CYS A 11 15.70 6.36 3.72
N ALA A 12 15.12 5.31 3.11
CA ALA A 12 13.71 5.01 3.21
C ALA A 12 13.30 4.72 4.67
N GLN A 13 14.07 3.92 5.41
CA GLN A 13 13.81 3.64 6.81
C GLN A 13 13.87 4.91 7.68
N ARG A 14 14.87 5.77 7.45
CA ARG A 14 14.98 7.06 8.16
C ARG A 14 13.77 7.94 7.89
N GLN A 15 13.24 7.91 6.69
CA GLN A 15 12.07 8.68 6.29
C GLN A 15 10.78 8.09 6.87
N ALA A 16 10.59 6.76 6.79
CA ALA A 16 9.48 6.06 7.41
C ALA A 16 9.38 6.34 8.92
N ARG A 17 10.51 6.36 9.62
CA ARG A 17 10.56 6.71 11.05
C ARG A 17 10.10 8.13 11.39
N GLN A 18 9.97 9.02 10.43
CA GLN A 18 9.41 10.37 10.66
C GLN A 18 7.88 10.38 10.68
N LEU A 19 7.24 9.34 10.15
CA LEU A 19 5.79 9.27 10.03
C LEU A 19 5.10 8.72 11.29
N GLY A 20 5.82 7.95 12.10
CA GLY A 20 5.26 7.23 13.23
C GLY A 20 4.56 5.93 12.80
N THR A 21 3.98 5.20 13.76
CA THR A 21 3.19 3.99 13.49
C THR A 21 1.73 4.29 13.75
N GLN A 22 0.87 4.02 12.78
CA GLN A 22 -0.58 4.13 12.90
C GLN A 22 -1.21 2.77 13.24
N SER A 23 -2.51 2.74 13.58
CA SER A 23 -3.20 1.49 13.90
C SER A 23 -3.19 0.48 12.76
N ASP A 24 -3.35 0.92 11.50
CA ASP A 24 -3.31 0.03 10.33
C ASP A 24 -1.97 -0.74 10.28
N GLY A 25 -0.83 -0.03 10.36
CA GLY A 25 0.48 -0.68 10.40
C GLY A 25 0.72 -1.51 11.66
N ALA A 26 0.19 -1.07 12.81
CA ALA A 26 0.28 -1.83 14.06
C ALA A 26 -0.54 -3.13 14.00
N ALA A 27 -1.72 -3.10 13.40
CA ALA A 27 -2.55 -4.27 13.18
C ALA A 27 -1.84 -5.32 12.33
N MET A 28 -1.19 -4.92 11.22
CA MET A 28 -0.42 -5.83 10.37
C MET A 28 0.73 -6.52 11.14
N VAL A 29 1.37 -5.83 12.09
CA VAL A 29 2.37 -6.44 12.99
C VAL A 29 1.70 -7.46 13.92
N LEU A 30 0.55 -7.16 14.51
CA LEU A 30 -0.15 -8.08 15.40
C LEU A 30 -0.70 -9.30 14.66
N GLU A 31 -1.15 -9.14 13.43
CA GLU A 31 -1.61 -10.20 12.53
C GLU A 31 -0.46 -11.15 12.17
N SER A 32 0.64 -10.61 11.66
CA SER A 32 1.82 -11.40 11.29
C SER A 32 2.45 -12.09 12.50
N TRP A 33 2.48 -11.42 13.67
CA TRP A 33 2.87 -12.03 14.93
C TRP A 33 1.99 -13.21 15.32
N THR A 34 0.68 -13.06 15.14
CA THR A 34 -0.29 -14.14 15.38
C THR A 34 -0.08 -15.31 14.43
N MET A 35 0.25 -15.05 13.16
CA MET A 35 0.59 -16.10 12.19
C MET A 35 1.87 -16.85 12.59
N LEU A 36 2.91 -16.16 13.04
CA LEU A 36 4.15 -16.76 13.54
C LEU A 36 3.94 -17.66 14.76
N HIS A 37 2.90 -17.39 15.56
CA HIS A 37 2.54 -18.18 16.74
C HIS A 37 1.50 -19.27 16.47
N GLY A 38 1.37 -19.69 15.21
CA GLY A 38 0.64 -20.91 14.81
C GLY A 38 -0.77 -20.67 14.29
N ASN A 39 -1.29 -19.44 14.31
CA ASN A 39 -2.58 -19.11 13.70
C ASN A 39 -2.40 -18.64 12.24
N LEU A 40 -1.84 -19.49 11.39
CA LEU A 40 -1.53 -19.13 10.00
C LEU A 40 -2.74 -18.63 9.20
N LEU A 41 -3.93 -19.16 9.44
CA LEU A 41 -5.13 -18.76 8.72
C LEU A 41 -5.84 -17.57 9.39
N LEU A 42 -5.27 -16.99 10.46
CA LEU A 42 -5.87 -15.89 11.20
C LEU A 42 -7.31 -16.19 11.67
N HIS A 43 -7.54 -17.40 12.20
CA HIS A 43 -8.83 -17.77 12.77
C HIS A 43 -9.25 -16.75 13.84
N GLY A 44 -10.46 -16.25 13.71
CA GLY A 44 -11.03 -15.24 14.61
C GLY A 44 -10.71 -13.80 14.23
N TRP A 45 -9.80 -13.56 13.29
CA TRP A 45 -9.45 -12.21 12.85
C TRP A 45 -10.46 -11.65 11.85
N HIS A 46 -10.83 -10.40 12.07
CA HIS A 46 -11.49 -9.54 11.11
C HIS A 46 -10.44 -8.56 10.58
N LEU A 47 -10.09 -8.70 9.31
CA LEU A 47 -9.14 -7.84 8.63
C LEU A 47 -9.86 -6.60 8.05
N ALA A 48 -9.12 -5.69 7.47
CA ALA A 48 -9.65 -4.61 6.63
C ALA A 48 -10.40 -5.17 5.40
N ASP A 49 -10.84 -4.30 4.51
CA ASP A 49 -11.40 -4.70 3.21
C ASP A 49 -10.35 -5.27 2.23
N VAL A 50 -9.07 -5.14 2.59
CA VAL A 50 -7.90 -5.78 1.94
C VAL A 50 -7.18 -6.64 2.98
N SER A 51 -6.77 -7.85 2.62
CA SER A 51 -6.17 -8.77 3.59
C SER A 51 -4.67 -8.61 3.78
N PHE A 52 -3.97 -8.11 2.77
CA PHE A 52 -2.49 -8.12 2.68
C PHE A 52 -1.82 -9.46 3.02
N TYR A 53 -2.62 -10.52 3.13
CA TYR A 53 -2.25 -11.84 3.65
C TYR A 53 -1.09 -12.49 2.90
N THR A 54 -1.02 -12.31 1.59
CA THR A 54 0.01 -12.92 0.74
C THR A 54 1.00 -11.91 0.16
N THR A 55 0.77 -10.63 0.36
CA THR A 55 1.62 -9.56 -0.15
C THR A 55 2.54 -9.02 0.93
N GLU A 56 2.01 -8.38 1.94
CA GLU A 56 2.75 -7.68 2.98
C GLU A 56 2.99 -8.55 4.24
N LEU A 57 1.98 -9.28 4.74
CA LEU A 57 2.14 -10.05 6.00
C LEU A 57 3.32 -11.04 5.99
N PRO A 58 3.69 -11.72 4.88
CA PRO A 58 4.89 -12.54 4.85
C PRO A 58 6.19 -11.74 5.07
N GLU A 59 6.25 -10.48 4.61
CA GLU A 59 7.40 -9.58 4.85
C GLU A 59 7.47 -9.20 6.33
N TYR A 60 6.33 -8.85 6.94
CA TYR A 60 6.23 -8.57 8.37
C TYR A 60 6.70 -9.77 9.20
N MET A 61 6.22 -10.98 8.90
CA MET A 61 6.67 -12.21 9.57
C MET A 61 8.19 -12.38 9.50
N LEU A 62 8.81 -12.14 8.34
CA LEU A 62 10.26 -12.26 8.18
C LEU A 62 11.03 -11.25 9.02
N VAL A 63 10.55 -10.02 9.11
CA VAL A 63 11.16 -8.97 9.94
C VAL A 63 10.99 -9.30 11.42
N GLU A 64 9.81 -9.74 11.84
CA GLU A 64 9.51 -10.13 13.22
C GLU A 64 10.34 -11.33 13.72
N LEU A 65 10.68 -12.26 12.84
CA LEU A 65 11.61 -13.34 13.18
C LEU A 65 12.99 -12.82 13.63
N VAL A 66 13.36 -11.59 13.21
CA VAL A 66 14.65 -10.99 13.52
C VAL A 66 14.56 -10.04 14.73
N ILE A 67 13.52 -9.18 14.79
CA ILE A 67 13.44 -8.14 15.81
C ILE A 67 12.31 -8.33 16.82
N GLY A 68 11.50 -9.38 16.66
CA GLY A 68 10.36 -9.68 17.54
C GLY A 68 9.19 -8.72 17.38
N LEU A 69 8.22 -8.79 18.30
CA LEU A 69 7.07 -7.88 18.33
C LEU A 69 7.56 -6.48 18.75
N ASN A 70 7.68 -5.60 17.76
CA ASN A 70 8.30 -4.28 17.92
C ASN A 70 7.67 -3.25 16.96
N PRO A 71 7.38 -2.02 17.39
CA PRO A 71 6.89 -0.97 16.50
C PRO A 71 7.78 -0.67 15.29
N ASP A 72 9.09 -0.88 15.39
CA ASP A 72 10.04 -0.69 14.29
C ASP A 72 9.82 -1.64 13.10
N VAL A 73 9.03 -2.72 13.26
CA VAL A 73 8.69 -3.66 12.18
C VAL A 73 8.05 -2.93 11.01
N VAL A 74 7.08 -2.04 11.29
CA VAL A 74 6.38 -1.26 10.26
C VAL A 74 7.36 -0.47 9.39
N GLN A 75 8.28 0.28 10.02
CA GLN A 75 9.22 1.14 9.30
C GLN A 75 10.29 0.34 8.55
N VAL A 76 10.65 -0.84 9.04
CA VAL A 76 11.56 -1.76 8.34
C VAL A 76 10.87 -2.35 7.11
N CYS A 77 9.65 -2.84 7.24
CA CYS A 77 8.86 -3.37 6.13
C CYS A 77 8.59 -2.29 5.07
N ALA A 78 8.16 -1.09 5.47
CA ALA A 78 7.96 0.01 4.54
C ALA A 78 9.24 0.34 3.73
N ALA A 79 10.40 0.35 4.38
CA ALA A 79 11.68 0.57 3.71
C ALA A 79 12.08 -0.58 2.78
N LEU A 80 11.82 -1.83 3.17
CA LEU A 80 12.08 -3.02 2.34
C LEU A 80 11.19 -3.01 1.10
N THR A 81 9.87 -2.87 1.28
CA THR A 81 8.89 -2.78 0.19
C THR A 81 9.26 -1.67 -0.80
N TYR A 82 9.55 -0.47 -0.31
CA TYR A 82 9.95 0.65 -1.17
C TYR A 82 11.26 0.37 -1.91
N THR A 83 12.23 -0.22 -1.25
CA THR A 83 13.52 -0.61 -1.86
C THR A 83 13.31 -1.66 -2.95
N LEU A 84 12.50 -2.69 -2.67
CA LEU A 84 12.14 -3.71 -3.66
C LEU A 84 11.42 -3.10 -4.86
N LEU A 85 10.48 -2.19 -4.62
CA LEU A 85 9.75 -1.48 -5.66
C LEU A 85 10.69 -0.73 -6.61
N VAL A 86 11.63 0.05 -6.08
CA VAL A 86 12.62 0.80 -6.88
C VAL A 86 13.55 -0.14 -7.65
N VAL A 87 14.03 -1.20 -6.99
CA VAL A 87 14.93 -2.19 -7.60
C VAL A 87 14.22 -2.94 -8.74
N LEU A 88 13.00 -3.41 -8.52
CA LEU A 88 12.22 -4.14 -9.53
C LEU A 88 11.83 -3.24 -10.70
N ALA A 89 11.38 -2.01 -10.43
CA ALA A 89 11.08 -1.03 -11.46
C ALA A 89 12.32 -0.69 -12.30
N GLY A 90 13.48 -0.48 -11.66
CA GLY A 90 14.75 -0.24 -12.33
C GLY A 90 15.22 -1.44 -13.17
N ALA A 91 15.08 -2.66 -12.64
CA ALA A 91 15.41 -3.89 -13.35
C ALA A 91 14.51 -4.10 -14.58
N LEU A 92 13.21 -3.77 -14.46
CA LEU A 92 12.25 -3.87 -15.55
C LEU A 92 12.51 -2.80 -16.62
N ALA A 93 12.86 -1.58 -16.22
CA ALA A 93 13.26 -0.51 -17.14
C ALA A 93 14.57 -0.83 -17.88
N TYR A 94 15.55 -1.42 -17.18
CA TYR A 94 16.80 -1.89 -17.78
C TYR A 94 16.53 -2.80 -18.99
N GLY A 95 15.53 -3.69 -18.88
CA GLY A 95 15.07 -4.58 -19.93
C GLY A 95 15.93 -5.82 -20.08
N ALA A 96 15.35 -6.88 -20.70
CA ALA A 96 16.04 -8.15 -20.93
C ALA A 96 17.06 -8.09 -22.08
N ARG A 97 16.82 -7.24 -23.06
CA ARG A 97 17.65 -7.11 -24.28
C ARG A 97 17.83 -5.64 -24.62
N PRO A 98 18.64 -4.90 -23.86
CA PRO A 98 18.95 -3.52 -24.23
C PRO A 98 19.81 -3.49 -25.51
N ALA A 99 19.70 -2.39 -26.25
CA ALA A 99 20.53 -2.19 -27.46
C ALA A 99 22.04 -2.18 -27.10
N ASP A 100 22.36 -1.55 -25.96
CA ASP A 100 23.70 -1.49 -25.37
C ASP A 100 23.61 -1.24 -23.87
N ALA A 101 24.73 -1.42 -23.14
CA ALA A 101 24.81 -1.21 -21.70
C ALA A 101 24.52 0.24 -21.28
N ARG A 102 24.85 1.22 -22.12
CA ARG A 102 24.60 2.64 -21.84
C ARG A 102 23.11 2.95 -21.89
N THR A 103 22.40 2.45 -22.88
CA THR A 103 20.93 2.58 -22.99
C THR A 103 20.25 1.95 -21.76
N ALA A 104 20.69 0.76 -21.37
CA ALA A 104 20.16 0.08 -20.20
C ALA A 104 20.39 0.87 -18.91
N ALA A 105 21.60 1.39 -18.72
CA ALA A 105 21.96 2.22 -17.56
C ALA A 105 21.14 3.52 -17.51
N VAL A 106 20.93 4.18 -18.65
CA VAL A 106 20.11 5.39 -18.74
C VAL A 106 18.65 5.08 -18.40
N ARG A 107 18.09 3.96 -18.89
CA ARG A 107 16.73 3.52 -18.55
C ARG A 107 16.56 3.32 -17.04
N ALA A 108 17.44 2.54 -16.42
CA ALA A 108 17.42 2.33 -14.97
C ALA A 108 17.64 3.64 -14.20
N GLY A 109 18.56 4.49 -14.68
CA GLY A 109 18.84 5.80 -14.08
C GLY A 109 17.63 6.75 -14.09
N ILE A 110 16.84 6.76 -15.16
CA ILE A 110 15.58 7.54 -15.24
C ILE A 110 14.59 7.03 -14.18
N THR A 111 14.40 5.71 -14.10
CA THR A 111 13.51 5.10 -13.11
C THR A 111 13.91 5.49 -11.69
N VAL A 112 15.20 5.32 -11.36
CA VAL A 112 15.72 5.69 -10.04
C VAL A 112 15.53 7.19 -9.79
N ALA A 113 15.86 8.06 -10.74
CA ALA A 113 15.70 9.50 -10.59
C ALA A 113 14.25 9.93 -10.31
N VAL A 114 13.28 9.29 -10.97
CA VAL A 114 11.85 9.55 -10.78
C VAL A 114 11.35 9.05 -9.41
N MET A 115 11.91 7.96 -8.92
CA MET A 115 11.43 7.27 -7.72
C MET A 115 12.22 7.62 -6.45
N VAL A 116 13.44 8.13 -6.57
CA VAL A 116 14.26 8.46 -5.40
C VAL A 116 13.80 9.76 -4.76
N GLY A 117 13.64 9.70 -3.46
CA GLY A 117 13.47 10.89 -2.65
C GLY A 117 12.07 11.45 -2.59
N PRO A 118 11.07 10.64 -2.16
CA PRO A 118 9.72 11.17 -1.94
C PRO A 118 9.75 12.29 -0.87
N THR A 119 8.98 13.34 -1.10
CA THR A 119 8.70 14.36 -0.06
C THR A 119 7.95 13.71 1.10
N LEU A 120 7.82 14.41 2.22
CA LEU A 120 7.08 13.86 3.38
C LEU A 120 5.62 13.52 3.02
N ALA A 121 4.99 14.32 2.16
CA ALA A 121 3.63 14.06 1.67
C ALA A 121 3.55 12.77 0.85
N ALA A 122 4.46 12.55 -0.11
CA ALA A 122 4.52 11.30 -0.86
C ALA A 122 4.92 10.11 0.03
N ALA A 123 5.84 10.33 0.97
CA ALA A 123 6.27 9.33 1.94
C ALA A 123 5.12 8.86 2.84
N SER A 124 4.17 9.72 3.20
CA SER A 124 2.99 9.32 3.98
C SER A 124 2.07 8.34 3.25
N VAL A 125 2.21 8.22 1.93
CA VAL A 125 1.52 7.21 1.11
C VAL A 125 2.41 5.98 0.85
N LEU A 126 3.70 6.22 0.57
CA LEU A 126 4.61 5.17 0.09
C LEU A 126 5.40 4.46 1.21
N LEU A 127 5.53 5.08 2.38
CA LEU A 127 6.42 4.65 3.46
C LEU A 127 5.75 4.66 4.86
N ASN A 128 4.47 4.98 4.95
CA ASN A 128 3.80 4.98 6.24
C ASN A 128 3.48 3.54 6.68
N ASP A 129 2.68 2.90 5.89
CA ASP A 129 2.40 1.47 5.92
C ASP A 129 2.66 0.97 4.49
N PRO A 130 3.19 -0.22 4.23
CA PRO A 130 3.43 -0.67 2.84
C PRO A 130 2.15 -1.01 2.06
N ASP A 131 1.01 -0.70 2.62
CA ASP A 131 -0.34 -0.73 2.09
C ASP A 131 -0.37 -0.43 0.57
N HIS A 132 -1.08 -1.15 -0.24
CA HIS A 132 -1.12 -1.08 -1.70
C HIS A 132 0.21 -0.81 -2.45
N THR A 133 1.20 -0.21 -1.79
CA THR A 133 2.55 -0.02 -2.32
C THR A 133 3.24 -1.38 -2.49
N GLY A 134 3.08 -2.27 -1.51
CA GLY A 134 3.57 -3.64 -1.54
C GLY A 134 2.90 -4.49 -2.62
N THR A 135 1.65 -4.23 -2.94
CA THR A 135 0.90 -4.91 -4.00
C THR A 135 1.57 -4.77 -5.38
N ALA A 136 2.26 -3.67 -5.65
CA ALA A 136 3.00 -3.49 -6.90
C ALA A 136 4.25 -4.39 -7.00
N VAL A 137 4.83 -4.83 -5.90
CA VAL A 137 6.05 -5.66 -5.86
C VAL A 137 5.86 -6.99 -6.59
N PRO A 138 4.90 -7.87 -6.23
CA PRO A 138 4.68 -9.12 -6.95
C PRO A 138 4.24 -8.90 -8.41
N VAL A 139 3.52 -7.83 -8.72
CA VAL A 139 3.13 -7.51 -10.10
C VAL A 139 4.36 -7.14 -10.93
N LEU A 140 5.23 -6.24 -10.45
CA LEU A 140 6.49 -5.90 -11.13
C LEU A 140 7.40 -7.13 -11.26
N PHE A 141 7.42 -8.01 -10.25
CA PHE A 141 8.19 -9.25 -10.33
C PHE A 141 7.63 -10.19 -11.40
N ALA A 142 6.31 -10.36 -11.51
CA ALA A 142 5.67 -11.14 -12.56
C ALA A 142 6.01 -10.57 -13.97
N LEU A 143 5.95 -9.25 -14.12
CA LEU A 143 6.34 -8.58 -15.36
C LEU A 143 7.85 -8.74 -15.65
N LEU A 144 8.69 -8.74 -14.64
CA LEU A 144 10.14 -8.97 -14.79
C LEU A 144 10.42 -10.42 -15.26
N VAL A 145 9.73 -11.41 -14.71
CA VAL A 145 9.80 -12.81 -15.17
C VAL A 145 9.39 -12.89 -16.63
N LEU A 146 8.28 -12.26 -17.00
CA LEU A 146 7.78 -12.21 -18.39
C LEU A 146 8.80 -11.55 -19.33
N ASP A 147 9.41 -10.46 -18.93
CA ASP A 147 10.41 -9.73 -19.73
C ASP A 147 11.71 -10.52 -19.91
N ARG A 148 12.23 -11.12 -18.82
CA ARG A 148 13.54 -11.77 -18.78
C ARG A 148 13.54 -13.18 -19.38
N ALA A 149 12.51 -13.97 -19.13
CA ALA A 149 12.50 -15.38 -19.50
C ALA A 149 12.04 -15.62 -20.95
N SER A 150 11.70 -14.57 -21.70
CA SER A 150 11.23 -14.69 -23.08
C SER A 150 10.02 -15.67 -23.22
N ARG A 151 9.76 -16.19 -24.42
CA ARG A 151 8.60 -17.05 -24.72
C ARG A 151 8.76 -18.50 -24.25
N ARG A 152 9.22 -18.73 -23.01
CA ARG A 152 9.31 -20.07 -22.43
C ARG A 152 7.93 -20.55 -21.95
N TRP A 153 7.67 -21.85 -22.08
CA TRP A 153 6.38 -22.47 -21.78
C TRP A 153 5.95 -22.32 -20.29
N TRP A 154 6.91 -22.26 -19.37
CA TRP A 154 6.64 -22.13 -17.93
C TRP A 154 6.30 -20.70 -17.48
N VAL A 155 6.61 -19.67 -18.30
CA VAL A 155 6.38 -18.26 -17.93
C VAL A 155 4.92 -17.96 -17.63
N PRO A 156 3.94 -18.38 -18.47
CA PRO A 156 2.53 -18.17 -18.16
C PRO A 156 2.11 -18.78 -16.84
N VAL A 157 2.65 -19.96 -16.49
CA VAL A 157 2.34 -20.64 -15.21
C VAL A 157 2.87 -19.84 -14.02
N VAL A 158 4.14 -19.39 -14.07
CA VAL A 158 4.73 -18.58 -13.00
C VAL A 158 4.00 -17.25 -12.85
N VAL A 159 3.66 -16.60 -13.96
CA VAL A 159 2.88 -15.34 -13.95
C VAL A 159 1.49 -15.57 -13.32
N ALA A 160 0.80 -16.67 -13.66
CA ALA A 160 -0.49 -17.01 -13.08
C ALA A 160 -0.38 -17.23 -11.57
N VAL A 161 0.65 -17.95 -11.11
CA VAL A 161 0.89 -18.22 -9.68
C VAL A 161 1.20 -16.91 -8.94
N LEU A 162 2.09 -16.07 -9.46
CA LEU A 162 2.47 -14.81 -8.80
C LEU A 162 1.28 -13.84 -8.70
N LEU A 163 0.52 -13.67 -9.78
CA LEU A 163 -0.65 -12.79 -9.77
C LEU A 163 -1.79 -13.37 -8.94
N GLY A 164 -2.03 -14.69 -9.01
CA GLY A 164 -3.06 -15.35 -8.19
C GLY A 164 -2.74 -15.31 -6.70
N TRP A 165 -1.47 -15.49 -6.35
CA TRP A 165 -0.98 -15.34 -4.98
C TRP A 165 -1.17 -13.90 -4.49
N ALA A 166 -0.73 -12.91 -5.26
CA ALA A 166 -0.88 -11.51 -4.92
C ALA A 166 -2.36 -11.07 -4.80
N LEU A 167 -3.25 -11.66 -5.61
CA LEU A 167 -4.68 -11.37 -5.58
C LEU A 167 -5.37 -11.81 -4.28
N VAL A 168 -4.84 -12.80 -3.58
CA VAL A 168 -5.34 -13.17 -2.23
C VAL A 168 -5.06 -12.06 -1.24
N GLY A 169 -3.91 -11.39 -1.37
CA GLY A 169 -3.53 -10.26 -0.52
C GLY A 169 -4.29 -8.99 -0.85
N ASP A 170 -4.40 -8.67 -2.15
CA ASP A 170 -5.00 -7.40 -2.57
C ASP A 170 -5.73 -7.53 -3.91
N SER A 171 -7.00 -7.15 -3.92
CA SER A 171 -7.84 -7.15 -5.11
C SER A 171 -7.41 -6.13 -6.18
N LEU A 172 -6.60 -5.13 -5.82
CA LEU A 172 -6.02 -4.14 -6.74
C LEU A 172 -5.15 -4.79 -7.82
N VAL A 173 -4.61 -5.99 -7.56
CA VAL A 173 -3.89 -6.83 -8.54
C VAL A 173 -4.73 -7.12 -9.79
N LEU A 174 -6.07 -7.16 -9.67
CA LEU A 174 -6.95 -7.27 -10.84
C LEU A 174 -6.72 -6.10 -11.80
N LEU A 175 -6.63 -4.88 -11.29
CA LEU A 175 -6.54 -3.66 -12.08
C LEU A 175 -5.13 -3.43 -12.66
N ILE A 176 -4.08 -3.78 -11.89
CA ILE A 176 -2.70 -3.48 -12.27
C ILE A 176 -1.93 -4.66 -12.89
N GLY A 177 -2.44 -5.89 -12.74
CA GLY A 177 -1.78 -7.11 -13.22
C GLY A 177 -2.65 -7.95 -14.14
N VAL A 178 -3.76 -8.46 -13.63
CA VAL A 178 -4.59 -9.47 -14.31
C VAL A 178 -5.30 -8.91 -15.53
N VAL A 179 -6.11 -7.85 -15.37
CA VAL A 179 -6.89 -7.25 -16.46
C VAL A 179 -5.97 -6.71 -17.57
N PRO A 180 -4.88 -5.96 -17.26
CA PRO A 180 -3.91 -5.58 -18.28
C PRO A 180 -3.34 -6.76 -19.05
N LEU A 181 -2.98 -7.85 -18.36
CA LEU A 181 -2.43 -9.05 -19.00
C LEU A 181 -3.45 -9.69 -19.98
N VAL A 182 -4.68 -9.86 -19.52
CA VAL A 182 -5.76 -10.45 -20.34
C VAL A 182 -6.07 -9.56 -21.55
N LEU A 183 -6.20 -8.25 -21.35
CA LEU A 183 -6.54 -7.32 -22.43
C LEU A 183 -5.43 -7.21 -23.47
N VAL A 184 -4.19 -7.06 -23.04
CA VAL A 184 -3.07 -6.87 -23.98
C VAL A 184 -2.73 -8.19 -24.67
N ALA A 185 -2.51 -9.28 -23.94
CA ALA A 185 -2.13 -10.56 -24.54
C ALA A 185 -3.29 -11.18 -25.34
N GLY A 186 -4.51 -11.13 -24.81
CA GLY A 186 -5.72 -11.57 -25.49
C GLY A 186 -6.01 -10.75 -26.76
N GLY A 187 -5.97 -9.41 -26.65
CA GLY A 187 -6.18 -8.51 -27.78
C GLY A 187 -5.15 -8.71 -28.91
N ARG A 188 -3.86 -8.91 -28.55
CA ARG A 188 -2.80 -9.23 -29.52
C ARG A 188 -3.07 -10.54 -30.22
N SER A 189 -3.49 -11.57 -29.49
CA SER A 189 -3.79 -12.89 -30.04
C SER A 189 -5.00 -12.87 -30.94
N LEU A 190 -6.14 -12.37 -30.44
CA LEU A 190 -7.39 -12.30 -31.19
C LEU A 190 -7.27 -11.43 -32.43
N GLY A 191 -6.61 -10.26 -32.31
CA GLY A 191 -6.40 -9.37 -33.43
C GLY A 191 -5.50 -9.98 -34.51
N ARG A 192 -4.45 -10.74 -34.16
CA ARG A 192 -3.63 -11.46 -35.16
C ARG A 192 -4.41 -12.58 -35.81
N LEU A 193 -5.22 -13.33 -35.08
CA LEU A 193 -6.08 -14.40 -35.63
C LEU A 193 -7.14 -13.80 -36.57
N ALA A 194 -7.94 -12.86 -36.05
CA ALA A 194 -9.12 -12.36 -36.75
C ALA A 194 -8.78 -11.38 -37.90
N LEU A 195 -7.82 -10.45 -37.70
CA LEU A 195 -7.53 -9.39 -38.63
C LEU A 195 -6.37 -9.71 -39.61
N ARG A 196 -5.48 -10.63 -39.22
CA ARG A 196 -4.29 -10.97 -40.01
C ARG A 196 -4.23 -12.42 -40.47
N GLY A 197 -5.24 -13.25 -40.14
CA GLY A 197 -5.26 -14.67 -40.50
C GLY A 197 -4.06 -15.47 -39.98
N ALA A 198 -3.46 -15.02 -38.86
CA ALA A 198 -2.25 -15.67 -38.36
C ALA A 198 -2.55 -17.09 -37.86
N PRO A 199 -1.68 -18.08 -38.10
CA PRO A 199 -1.92 -19.43 -37.60
C PRO A 199 -1.85 -19.48 -36.09
N LEU A 200 -2.67 -20.34 -35.47
CA LEU A 200 -2.78 -20.50 -34.01
C LEU A 200 -1.42 -20.73 -33.33
N ALA A 201 -0.51 -21.46 -33.96
CA ALA A 201 0.83 -21.71 -33.44
C ALA A 201 1.64 -20.44 -33.16
N THR A 202 1.40 -19.33 -33.91
CA THR A 202 2.13 -18.06 -33.72
C THR A 202 1.60 -17.19 -32.58
N VAL A 203 0.36 -17.44 -32.15
CA VAL A 203 -0.31 -16.66 -31.09
C VAL A 203 -0.48 -17.45 -29.79
N ARG A 204 -0.17 -18.75 -29.79
CA ARG A 204 -0.38 -19.63 -28.64
C ARG A 204 0.25 -19.13 -27.33
N TYR A 205 1.41 -18.46 -27.42
CA TYR A 205 2.07 -17.92 -26.23
C TYR A 205 1.30 -16.73 -25.66
N ASP A 206 0.88 -15.80 -26.49
CA ASP A 206 0.08 -14.64 -26.03
C ASP A 206 -1.29 -15.12 -25.50
N LEU A 207 -1.90 -16.17 -26.12
CA LEU A 207 -3.11 -16.81 -25.59
C LEU A 207 -2.87 -17.47 -24.23
N SER A 208 -1.71 -18.15 -24.05
CA SER A 208 -1.38 -18.75 -22.75
C SER A 208 -1.16 -17.71 -21.67
N LEU A 209 -0.66 -16.51 -21.99
CA LEU A 209 -0.57 -15.38 -21.05
C LEU A 209 -1.96 -14.83 -20.69
N ALA A 210 -2.87 -14.71 -21.67
CA ALA A 210 -4.24 -14.29 -21.37
C ALA A 210 -4.95 -15.31 -20.48
N ALA A 211 -4.78 -16.61 -20.79
CA ALA A 211 -5.31 -17.70 -19.95
C ALA A 211 -4.68 -17.71 -18.56
N ALA A 212 -3.39 -17.36 -18.42
CA ALA A 212 -2.71 -17.22 -17.15
C ALA A 212 -3.34 -16.09 -16.29
N GLY A 213 -3.72 -14.96 -16.90
CA GLY A 213 -4.45 -13.90 -16.19
C GLY A 213 -5.81 -14.39 -15.66
N VAL A 214 -6.58 -15.10 -16.49
CA VAL A 214 -7.86 -15.69 -16.06
C VAL A 214 -7.63 -16.73 -14.96
N ALA A 215 -6.63 -17.60 -15.12
CA ALA A 215 -6.29 -18.61 -14.11
C ALA A 215 -5.85 -17.97 -12.78
N ALA A 216 -5.12 -16.86 -12.82
CA ALA A 216 -4.76 -16.09 -11.64
C ALA A 216 -6.00 -15.56 -10.90
N ALA A 217 -6.96 -14.98 -11.63
CA ALA A 217 -8.20 -14.46 -11.06
C ALA A 217 -9.01 -15.59 -10.39
N VAL A 218 -9.22 -16.69 -11.10
CA VAL A 218 -9.98 -17.84 -10.60
C VAL A 218 -9.26 -18.51 -9.42
N GLY A 219 -7.94 -18.73 -9.56
CA GLY A 219 -7.13 -19.40 -8.53
C GLY A 219 -7.02 -18.57 -7.25
N GLY A 220 -6.77 -17.26 -7.37
CA GLY A 220 -6.72 -16.34 -6.22
C GLY A 220 -8.05 -16.27 -5.49
N SER A 221 -9.16 -16.10 -6.24
CA SER A 221 -10.51 -16.08 -5.64
C SER A 221 -10.86 -17.42 -4.99
N ALA A 222 -10.52 -18.55 -5.62
CA ALA A 222 -10.75 -19.87 -5.05
C ALA A 222 -9.94 -20.08 -3.77
N LEU A 223 -8.68 -19.61 -3.73
CA LEU A 223 -7.84 -19.72 -2.54
C LEU A 223 -8.40 -18.87 -1.40
N SER A 224 -8.80 -17.62 -1.66
CA SER A 224 -9.46 -16.77 -0.66
C SER A 224 -10.73 -17.41 -0.11
N ALA A 225 -11.60 -17.96 -0.98
CA ALA A 225 -12.80 -18.69 -0.58
C ALA A 225 -12.47 -19.94 0.25
N LEU A 226 -11.39 -20.67 -0.07
CA LEU A 226 -10.92 -21.82 0.69
C LEU A 226 -10.46 -21.42 2.10
N ILE A 227 -9.70 -20.32 2.23
CA ILE A 227 -9.24 -19.80 3.53
C ILE A 227 -10.46 -19.49 4.41
N THR A 228 -11.43 -18.74 3.88
CA THR A 228 -12.68 -18.42 4.60
C THR A 228 -13.47 -19.68 4.96
N ALA A 229 -13.63 -20.65 4.03
CA ALA A 229 -14.33 -21.89 4.27
C ALA A 229 -13.64 -22.79 5.33
N ARG A 230 -12.34 -22.62 5.56
CA ARG A 230 -11.60 -23.28 6.63
C ARG A 230 -11.67 -22.52 7.96
N GLY A 231 -12.51 -21.49 8.06
CA GLY A 231 -12.66 -20.64 9.25
C GLY A 231 -11.49 -19.67 9.44
N GLY A 232 -10.75 -19.35 8.38
CA GLY A 232 -9.71 -18.32 8.39
C GLY A 232 -10.29 -16.92 8.56
N PHE A 233 -9.46 -15.92 8.30
CA PHE A 233 -9.85 -14.51 8.47
C PHE A 233 -11.14 -14.12 7.71
N VAL A 234 -11.82 -13.11 8.22
CA VAL A 234 -12.98 -12.48 7.59
C VAL A 234 -12.57 -11.09 7.09
N LEU A 235 -12.87 -10.76 5.84
CA LEU A 235 -12.64 -9.41 5.32
C LEU A 235 -13.75 -8.47 5.76
N GLY A 236 -13.37 -7.26 6.12
CA GLY A 236 -14.30 -6.17 6.38
C GLY A 236 -15.08 -5.73 5.13
N PRO A 237 -16.15 -4.96 5.29
CA PRO A 237 -16.89 -4.40 4.18
C PRO A 237 -16.03 -3.38 3.43
N ARG A 238 -16.17 -3.32 2.11
CA ARG A 238 -15.52 -2.31 1.29
C ARG A 238 -16.06 -0.91 1.62
N VAL A 239 -15.26 -0.10 2.28
CA VAL A 239 -15.71 1.18 2.85
C VAL A 239 -15.53 2.34 1.87
N THR A 240 -14.55 2.26 1.00
CA THR A 240 -14.11 3.40 0.16
C THR A 240 -14.49 3.29 -1.30
N GLN A 241 -14.92 2.10 -1.76
CA GLN A 241 -15.20 1.85 -3.16
C GLN A 241 -16.68 2.05 -3.49
N TYR A 242 -17.01 3.09 -4.25
CA TYR A 242 -18.33 3.31 -4.82
C TYR A 242 -18.26 4.06 -6.16
N VAL A 243 -19.26 3.88 -6.99
CA VAL A 243 -19.32 4.59 -8.29
C VAL A 243 -19.52 6.08 -8.04
N VAL A 244 -18.54 6.89 -8.46
CA VAL A 244 -18.57 8.34 -8.32
C VAL A 244 -19.73 8.91 -9.15
N PRO A 245 -20.66 9.69 -8.56
CA PRO A 245 -21.74 10.30 -9.30
C PRO A 245 -21.24 11.20 -10.42
N SER A 246 -21.92 11.21 -11.57
CA SER A 246 -21.49 11.99 -12.73
C SER A 246 -21.29 13.48 -12.45
N ALA A 247 -22.09 14.06 -11.55
CA ALA A 247 -21.95 15.45 -11.12
C ALA A 247 -20.65 15.73 -10.33
N ALA A 248 -20.08 14.71 -9.67
CA ALA A 248 -18.84 14.82 -8.91
C ALA A 248 -17.59 14.52 -9.75
N LEU A 249 -17.73 13.93 -10.95
CA LEU A 249 -16.59 13.52 -11.80
C LEU A 249 -15.62 14.66 -12.11
N PRO A 250 -16.03 15.90 -12.43
CA PRO A 250 -15.07 16.99 -12.70
C PRO A 250 -14.20 17.31 -11.48
N ARG A 251 -14.78 17.31 -10.29
CA ARG A 251 -14.04 17.50 -9.05
C ARG A 251 -13.10 16.33 -8.78
N ASN A 252 -13.60 15.10 -8.91
CA ASN A 252 -12.80 13.90 -8.71
C ASN A 252 -11.64 13.79 -9.71
N ALA A 253 -11.83 14.30 -10.94
CA ALA A 253 -10.74 14.36 -11.93
C ALA A 253 -9.65 15.35 -11.52
N ALA A 254 -10.00 16.50 -10.95
CA ALA A 254 -9.03 17.46 -10.42
C ALA A 254 -8.26 16.84 -9.24
N GLU A 255 -8.96 16.25 -8.28
CA GLU A 255 -8.37 15.56 -7.13
C GLU A 255 -7.47 14.38 -7.58
N THR A 256 -7.87 13.61 -8.60
CA THR A 256 -7.02 12.54 -9.18
C THR A 256 -5.70 13.09 -9.75
N VAL A 257 -5.72 14.27 -10.38
CA VAL A 257 -4.50 14.91 -10.86
C VAL A 257 -3.64 15.40 -9.71
N GLU A 258 -4.23 16.01 -8.68
CA GLU A 258 -3.55 16.44 -7.47
C GLU A 258 -2.88 15.27 -6.76
N ASP A 259 -3.62 14.16 -6.57
CA ASP A 259 -3.13 12.94 -5.94
C ASP A 259 -2.00 12.29 -6.76
N PHE A 260 -2.12 12.25 -8.09
CA PHE A 260 -1.03 11.79 -8.96
C PHE A 260 0.22 12.66 -8.80
N LEU A 261 0.07 13.97 -8.78
CA LEU A 261 1.21 14.87 -8.58
C LEU A 261 1.81 14.71 -7.18
N GLY A 262 0.97 14.60 -6.15
CA GLY A 262 1.38 14.34 -4.77
C GLY A 262 2.18 13.04 -4.64
N LEU A 263 1.72 11.95 -5.28
CA LEU A 263 2.41 10.67 -5.30
C LEU A 263 3.85 10.76 -5.85
N PHE A 264 4.07 11.64 -6.84
CA PHE A 264 5.40 11.92 -7.39
C PHE A 264 6.09 13.12 -6.73
N SER A 265 5.64 13.53 -5.54
CA SER A 265 6.22 14.67 -4.79
C SER A 265 6.12 16.03 -5.50
N ALA A 266 5.26 16.12 -6.48
CA ALA A 266 5.05 17.32 -7.30
C ALA A 266 3.83 18.15 -6.83
N ASP A 267 3.37 17.94 -5.61
CA ASP A 267 2.30 18.72 -5.00
C ASP A 267 2.78 20.16 -4.76
N PHE A 268 2.21 21.10 -5.50
CA PHE A 268 2.45 22.53 -5.37
C PHE A 268 1.17 23.30 -5.02
N PHE A 269 0.04 22.63 -4.85
CA PHE A 269 -1.24 23.22 -4.55
C PHE A 269 -1.24 23.79 -3.13
N GLY A 270 -1.45 25.10 -3.00
CA GLY A 270 -1.41 25.79 -1.72
C GLY A 270 -0.01 26.04 -1.13
N ALA A 271 1.07 25.62 -1.81
CA ALA A 271 2.42 25.89 -1.38
C ALA A 271 2.78 27.38 -1.48
N ARG A 272 3.45 27.93 -0.46
CA ARG A 272 4.03 29.26 -0.53
C ARG A 272 5.23 29.26 -1.48
N LEU A 273 5.37 30.35 -2.25
CA LEU A 273 6.50 30.54 -3.16
C LEU A 273 7.78 30.88 -2.36
N ASP A 274 8.36 29.87 -1.74
CA ASP A 274 9.64 29.97 -1.02
C ASP A 274 10.72 29.06 -1.67
N GLY A 275 11.87 28.90 -1.05
CA GLY A 275 13.00 28.14 -1.60
C GLY A 275 12.74 26.67 -1.96
N TRP A 276 11.57 26.11 -1.60
CA TRP A 276 11.13 24.75 -1.97
C TRP A 276 10.64 24.65 -3.42
N LEU A 277 10.39 25.75 -4.10
CA LEU A 277 9.96 25.80 -5.49
C LEU A 277 10.89 25.05 -6.44
N THR A 278 12.19 25.11 -6.22
CA THR A 278 13.16 24.41 -7.06
C THR A 278 13.02 22.91 -6.97
N LEU A 279 12.77 22.37 -5.77
CA LEU A 279 12.58 20.94 -5.55
C LEU A 279 11.24 20.48 -6.15
N THR A 280 10.16 21.21 -5.88
CA THR A 280 8.85 20.94 -6.45
C THR A 280 8.91 20.99 -7.99
N ALA A 281 9.63 21.93 -8.59
CA ALA A 281 9.83 22.00 -10.04
C ALA A 281 10.58 20.75 -10.59
N VAL A 282 11.57 20.23 -9.87
CA VAL A 282 12.26 18.99 -10.23
C VAL A 282 11.29 17.80 -10.19
N HIS A 283 10.51 17.69 -9.11
CA HIS A 283 9.52 16.62 -8.98
C HIS A 283 8.39 16.74 -10.02
N LEU A 284 7.94 17.97 -10.33
CA LEU A 284 6.98 18.21 -11.42
C LEU A 284 7.55 17.78 -12.78
N ALA A 285 8.84 18.02 -13.03
CA ALA A 285 9.50 17.51 -14.23
C ALA A 285 9.53 15.97 -14.25
N PHE A 286 9.76 15.32 -13.11
CA PHE A 286 9.72 13.86 -13.00
C PHE A 286 8.31 13.29 -13.22
N ALA A 287 7.28 13.90 -12.62
CA ALA A 287 5.87 13.55 -12.89
C ALA A 287 5.54 13.73 -14.38
N GLY A 288 6.03 14.82 -14.98
CA GLY A 288 5.92 15.09 -16.42
C GLY A 288 6.63 14.04 -17.30
N LEU A 289 7.75 13.48 -16.84
CA LEU A 289 8.42 12.35 -17.53
C LEU A 289 7.54 11.10 -17.50
N VAL A 290 6.90 10.79 -16.36
CA VAL A 290 5.98 9.64 -16.27
C VAL A 290 4.77 9.82 -17.18
N ALA A 291 4.13 10.99 -17.15
CA ALA A 291 3.00 11.30 -18.02
C ALA A 291 3.41 11.27 -19.52
N GLY A 292 4.56 11.85 -19.85
CA GLY A 292 5.13 11.82 -21.20
C GLY A 292 5.46 10.40 -21.66
N ALA A 293 6.00 9.56 -20.79
CA ALA A 293 6.26 8.15 -21.07
C ALA A 293 4.96 7.39 -21.35
N LEU A 294 3.92 7.64 -20.55
CA LEU A 294 2.59 7.04 -20.77
C LEU A 294 2.03 7.43 -22.14
N VAL A 295 2.08 8.72 -22.51
CA VAL A 295 1.63 9.20 -23.82
C VAL A 295 2.43 8.55 -24.95
N LEU A 296 3.75 8.43 -24.82
CA LEU A 296 4.60 7.79 -25.82
C LEU A 296 4.30 6.29 -25.95
N ALA A 297 4.13 5.60 -24.80
CA ALA A 297 3.77 4.18 -24.78
C ALA A 297 2.41 3.93 -25.43
N LEU A 298 1.40 4.76 -25.13
CA LEU A 298 0.07 4.66 -25.76
C LEU A 298 0.11 4.97 -27.27
N ARG A 299 0.94 5.92 -27.70
CA ARG A 299 1.16 6.17 -29.14
C ARG A 299 1.85 4.99 -29.81
N ALA A 300 2.87 4.40 -29.17
CA ALA A 300 3.54 3.21 -29.69
C ALA A 300 2.58 2.01 -29.71
N PHE A 301 1.76 1.84 -28.67
CA PHE A 301 0.70 0.85 -28.60
C PHE A 301 -0.27 0.94 -29.78
N ARG A 302 -0.73 2.13 -30.15
CA ARG A 302 -1.62 2.34 -31.30
C ARG A 302 -0.94 2.06 -32.63
N ARG A 303 0.37 2.34 -32.77
CA ARG A 303 1.13 2.17 -34.02
C ARG A 303 1.54 0.72 -34.27
N ASP A 304 1.95 0.02 -33.19
CA ASP A 304 2.45 -1.35 -33.27
C ASP A 304 1.92 -2.22 -32.11
N PHE A 305 0.60 -2.34 -32.07
CA PHE A 305 -0.07 -3.15 -31.04
C PHE A 305 0.39 -4.62 -31.05
N PHE A 306 0.57 -5.19 -32.23
CA PHE A 306 0.80 -6.61 -32.39
C PHE A 306 2.24 -7.07 -32.14
N HIS A 307 3.24 -6.23 -32.35
CA HIS A 307 4.66 -6.58 -32.27
C HIS A 307 5.46 -5.70 -31.31
N GLY A 308 4.88 -4.60 -30.84
CA GLY A 308 5.52 -3.68 -29.93
C GLY A 308 5.93 -4.32 -28.60
N ASP A 309 6.63 -3.58 -27.78
CA ASP A 309 7.11 -4.00 -26.47
C ASP A 309 5.94 -4.38 -25.54
N LEU A 310 5.79 -5.69 -25.30
CA LEU A 310 4.69 -6.23 -24.48
C LEU A 310 4.72 -5.67 -23.06
N THR A 311 5.89 -5.58 -22.44
CA THR A 311 6.05 -5.08 -21.08
C THR A 311 5.66 -3.60 -20.97
N ALA A 312 6.08 -2.76 -21.92
CA ALA A 312 5.66 -1.36 -21.97
C ALA A 312 4.16 -1.21 -22.18
N GLN A 313 3.55 -2.08 -23.01
CA GLN A 313 2.11 -2.11 -23.21
C GLN A 313 1.36 -2.49 -21.93
N LEU A 314 1.83 -3.51 -21.21
CA LEU A 314 1.24 -3.95 -19.94
C LEU A 314 1.32 -2.85 -18.88
N LEU A 315 2.49 -2.22 -18.72
CA LEU A 315 2.68 -1.11 -17.78
C LEU A 315 1.73 0.07 -18.12
N ALA A 316 1.65 0.46 -19.40
CA ALA A 316 0.80 1.58 -19.81
C ALA A 316 -0.69 1.28 -19.58
N VAL A 317 -1.16 0.07 -19.91
CA VAL A 317 -2.55 -0.34 -19.69
C VAL A 317 -2.87 -0.45 -18.20
N ALA A 318 -1.95 -0.99 -17.39
CA ALA A 318 -2.09 -1.07 -15.95
C ALA A 318 -2.26 0.32 -15.30
N ILE A 319 -1.41 1.28 -15.68
CA ILE A 319 -1.50 2.67 -15.18
C ILE A 319 -2.85 3.29 -15.58
N VAL A 320 -3.26 3.15 -16.85
CA VAL A 320 -4.53 3.71 -17.34
C VAL A 320 -5.72 3.09 -16.59
N ILE A 321 -5.75 1.78 -16.43
CA ILE A 321 -6.84 1.09 -15.73
C ILE A 321 -6.89 1.52 -14.27
N ASN A 322 -5.74 1.58 -13.57
CA ASN A 322 -5.70 1.97 -12.17
C ASN A 322 -6.18 3.43 -11.98
N ILE A 323 -5.69 4.37 -12.79
CA ILE A 323 -6.13 5.78 -12.73
C ILE A 323 -7.62 5.91 -13.08
N LEU A 324 -8.11 5.19 -14.10
CA LEU A 324 -9.53 5.23 -14.45
C LEU A 324 -10.41 4.61 -13.36
N ALA A 325 -9.98 3.50 -12.76
CA ALA A 325 -10.69 2.91 -11.63
C ALA A 325 -10.73 3.88 -10.45
N TYR A 326 -9.62 4.53 -10.13
CA TYR A 326 -9.56 5.55 -9.09
C TYR A 326 -10.53 6.71 -9.38
N LEU A 327 -10.48 7.28 -10.56
CA LEU A 327 -11.37 8.36 -10.99
C LEU A 327 -12.86 8.00 -10.89
N LEU A 328 -13.21 6.74 -11.18
CA LEU A 328 -14.61 6.32 -11.31
C LEU A 328 -15.18 5.66 -10.06
N LEU A 329 -14.33 5.07 -9.21
CA LEU A 329 -14.74 4.22 -8.09
C LEU A 329 -14.31 4.74 -6.71
N TYR A 330 -13.45 5.76 -6.65
CA TYR A 330 -12.98 6.30 -5.39
C TYR A 330 -13.20 7.81 -5.33
N PRO A 331 -13.70 8.35 -4.21
CA PRO A 331 -13.67 9.79 -4.00
C PRO A 331 -12.21 10.20 -3.81
N GLY A 332 -11.73 11.17 -4.58
CA GLY A 332 -10.38 11.71 -4.42
C GLY A 332 -10.12 12.25 -3.01
N GLY A 333 -8.87 12.38 -2.65
CA GLY A 333 -8.41 12.94 -1.40
C GLY A 333 -7.47 12.01 -0.60
N VAL A 334 -6.96 12.51 0.49
CA VAL A 334 -5.87 11.90 1.28
C VAL A 334 -6.14 10.45 1.72
N SER A 335 -7.40 10.11 1.99
CA SER A 335 -7.77 8.76 2.43
C SER A 335 -7.77 7.72 1.31
N SER A 336 -7.86 8.15 0.05
CA SER A 336 -7.99 7.25 -1.10
C SER A 336 -6.75 7.20 -1.99
N VAL A 337 -5.79 8.11 -1.82
CA VAL A 337 -4.58 8.20 -2.69
C VAL A 337 -3.74 6.92 -2.68
N ARG A 338 -3.85 6.10 -1.65
CA ARG A 338 -3.20 4.77 -1.55
C ARG A 338 -3.58 3.83 -2.69
N GLU A 339 -4.80 3.94 -3.21
CA GLU A 339 -5.31 3.12 -4.30
C GLU A 339 -4.57 3.34 -5.64
N ILE A 340 -3.90 4.48 -5.81
CA ILE A 340 -3.03 4.73 -6.96
C ILE A 340 -1.54 4.59 -6.64
N ALA A 341 -1.16 4.20 -5.42
CA ALA A 341 0.24 3.99 -5.03
C ALA A 341 1.01 3.07 -6.01
N PRO A 342 0.43 1.99 -6.57
CA PRO A 342 1.11 1.17 -7.57
C PRO A 342 1.57 1.93 -8.82
N VAL A 343 0.90 3.03 -9.18
CA VAL A 343 1.28 3.88 -10.33
C VAL A 343 2.69 4.43 -10.18
N PHE A 344 3.17 4.62 -8.94
CA PHE A 344 4.52 5.08 -8.68
C PHE A 344 5.59 4.11 -9.23
N GLY A 345 5.49 2.83 -8.88
CA GLY A 345 6.41 1.80 -9.37
C GLY A 345 6.26 1.50 -10.86
N LEU A 346 5.00 1.34 -11.31
CA LEU A 346 4.68 1.10 -12.72
C LEU A 346 5.09 2.27 -13.60
N GLY A 347 4.84 3.50 -13.16
CA GLY A 347 5.18 4.74 -13.85
C GLY A 347 6.69 4.96 -13.93
N GLY A 348 7.42 4.71 -12.83
CA GLY A 348 8.88 4.76 -12.83
C GLY A 348 9.50 3.77 -13.82
N ALA A 349 9.03 2.52 -13.82
CA ALA A 349 9.47 1.51 -14.78
C ALA A 349 9.17 1.92 -16.24
N LEU A 350 7.96 2.43 -16.49
CA LEU A 350 7.55 2.88 -17.82
C LEU A 350 8.37 4.10 -18.28
N ALA A 351 8.62 5.08 -17.40
CA ALA A 351 9.42 6.26 -17.70
C ALA A 351 10.83 5.88 -18.16
N GLY A 352 11.51 5.00 -17.42
CA GLY A 352 12.83 4.51 -17.84
C GLY A 352 12.78 3.78 -19.17
N ARG A 353 11.83 2.87 -19.34
CA ARG A 353 11.72 2.03 -20.53
C ARG A 353 11.37 2.82 -21.81
N ALA A 354 10.43 3.77 -21.74
CA ALA A 354 9.96 4.52 -22.88
C ALA A 354 10.85 5.73 -23.23
N LEU A 355 11.51 6.35 -22.23
CA LEU A 355 12.25 7.59 -22.44
C LEU A 355 13.77 7.40 -22.55
N GLY A 356 14.32 6.25 -22.16
CA GLY A 356 15.77 6.04 -22.13
C GLY A 356 16.47 6.33 -23.46
N GLU A 357 15.97 5.76 -24.54
CA GLU A 357 16.53 5.99 -25.88
C GLU A 357 16.28 7.41 -26.42
N PRO A 358 15.05 7.99 -26.35
CA PRO A 358 14.82 9.37 -26.76
C PRO A 358 15.69 10.40 -26.01
N LEU A 359 15.87 10.25 -24.71
CA LEU A 359 16.69 11.17 -23.90
C LEU A 359 18.18 11.01 -24.20
N LEU A 360 18.61 9.76 -24.48
CA LEU A 360 19.99 9.50 -24.91
C LEU A 360 20.29 10.18 -26.24
N ARG A 361 19.40 10.03 -27.23
CA ARG A 361 19.55 10.67 -28.55
C ARG A 361 19.60 12.19 -28.46
N ARG A 362 18.80 12.80 -27.53
CA ARG A 362 18.76 14.26 -27.33
C ARG A 362 19.85 14.77 -26.39
N ARG A 363 20.73 13.92 -25.85
CA ARG A 363 21.81 14.24 -24.91
C ARG A 363 21.33 14.95 -23.63
N LEU A 364 20.12 14.61 -23.15
CA LEU A 364 19.50 15.24 -21.97
C LEU A 364 19.84 14.53 -20.64
N GLN A 365 20.68 13.47 -20.66
CA GLN A 365 21.09 12.74 -19.46
C GLN A 365 21.74 13.63 -18.37
N PRO A 366 22.57 14.65 -18.70
CA PRO A 366 23.15 15.51 -17.67
C PRO A 366 22.09 16.29 -16.87
N LEU A 367 21.03 16.76 -17.55
CA LEU A 367 19.93 17.46 -16.88
C LEU A 367 19.17 16.53 -15.94
N LEU A 368 18.94 15.27 -16.36
CA LEU A 368 18.29 14.27 -15.53
C LEU A 368 19.14 13.91 -14.30
N ALA A 369 20.45 13.73 -14.51
CA ALA A 369 21.39 13.48 -13.41
C ALA A 369 21.44 14.66 -12.44
N LEU A 370 21.47 15.89 -12.95
CA LEU A 370 21.42 17.10 -12.11
C LEU A 370 20.13 17.17 -11.29
N GLY A 371 18.98 16.89 -11.91
CA GLY A 371 17.69 16.83 -11.22
C GLY A 371 17.66 15.77 -10.12
N ALA A 372 18.17 14.54 -10.42
CA ALA A 372 18.26 13.48 -9.43
C ALA A 372 19.19 13.86 -8.25
N VAL A 373 20.35 14.46 -8.55
CA VAL A 373 21.28 14.96 -7.51
C VAL A 373 20.60 16.04 -6.66
N ALA A 374 19.89 16.97 -7.28
CA ALA A 374 19.15 18.02 -6.57
C ALA A 374 18.05 17.43 -5.65
N ALA A 375 17.28 16.44 -6.14
CA ALA A 375 16.26 15.77 -5.35
C ALA A 375 16.87 15.03 -4.14
N VAL A 376 17.96 14.28 -4.34
CA VAL A 376 18.68 13.60 -3.26
C VAL A 376 19.27 14.61 -2.27
N ALA A 377 19.92 15.67 -2.77
CA ALA A 377 20.53 16.69 -1.92
C ALA A 377 19.52 17.43 -1.04
N ALA A 378 18.31 17.65 -1.55
CA ALA A 378 17.24 18.29 -0.79
C ALA A 378 16.65 17.39 0.31
N LEU A 379 16.80 16.06 0.19
CA LEU A 379 16.34 15.11 1.21
C LEU A 379 17.37 14.91 2.34
N VAL A 380 18.66 15.15 2.06
CA VAL A 380 19.71 14.92 3.06
C VAL A 380 19.48 15.74 4.35
N PRO A 381 19.18 17.06 4.30
CA PRO A 381 18.94 17.83 5.52
C PRO A 381 17.81 17.27 6.39
N PRO A 382 16.58 17.02 5.88
CA PRO A 382 15.51 16.42 6.68
C PRO A 382 15.89 15.05 7.26
N LEU A 383 16.56 14.19 6.50
CA LEU A 383 16.99 12.87 6.97
C LEU A 383 18.01 12.94 8.12
N VAL A 384 18.82 14.01 8.17
CA VAL A 384 19.85 14.16 9.19
C VAL A 384 19.35 14.97 10.39
N THR A 385 18.55 16.02 10.16
CA THR A 385 18.15 16.98 11.19
C THR A 385 16.84 16.65 11.88
N VAL A 386 15.89 16.03 11.17
CA VAL A 386 14.60 15.66 11.75
C VAL A 386 14.79 14.42 12.63
N LYS A 387 14.37 14.53 13.88
CA LYS A 387 14.35 13.39 14.79
C LYS A 387 13.28 12.41 14.36
N PRO A 388 13.55 11.09 14.40
CA PRO A 388 12.52 10.09 14.22
C PRO A 388 11.36 10.35 15.19
N SER A 389 10.14 10.23 14.72
CA SER A 389 8.98 10.14 15.59
C SER A 389 9.10 8.86 16.39
N GLY A 390 8.94 8.94 17.70
CA GLY A 390 8.80 7.73 18.52
C GLY A 390 7.47 7.04 18.19
N PRO A 391 7.26 5.81 18.71
CA PRO A 391 5.97 5.15 18.63
C PRO A 391 4.86 6.07 19.16
N ALA A 392 3.74 6.15 18.43
CA ALA A 392 2.73 7.19 18.63
C ALA A 392 2.12 7.16 20.03
N ASP A 393 1.87 5.97 20.55
CA ASP A 393 1.22 5.73 21.83
C ASP A 393 2.16 5.20 22.94
N ALA A 394 3.48 5.26 22.73
CA ALA A 394 4.46 4.73 23.69
C ALA A 394 4.37 5.39 25.09
N SER A 395 3.97 6.65 25.17
CA SER A 395 3.77 7.33 26.44
C SER A 395 2.51 6.81 27.15
N LEU A 396 1.43 6.61 26.38
CA LEU A 396 0.17 6.03 26.86
C LEU A 396 0.39 4.58 27.32
N ALA A 397 1.06 3.76 26.52
CA ALA A 397 1.38 2.38 26.85
C ALA A 397 2.12 2.28 28.21
N ARG A 398 3.18 3.09 28.39
CA ARG A 398 3.93 3.15 29.66
C ARG A 398 3.09 3.62 30.83
N PHE A 399 2.20 4.58 30.63
CA PHE A 399 1.29 5.03 31.67
C PHE A 399 0.35 3.91 32.10
N LEU A 400 -0.25 3.19 31.14
CA LEU A 400 -1.16 2.08 31.41
C LEU A 400 -0.44 0.93 32.14
N GLU A 401 0.77 0.59 31.73
CA GLU A 401 1.61 -0.42 32.40
C GLU A 401 1.92 -0.02 33.86
N ALA A 402 2.33 1.22 34.09
CA ALA A 402 2.64 1.72 35.44
C ALA A 402 1.44 1.67 36.39
N HIS A 403 0.22 1.80 35.84
CA HIS A 403 -1.02 1.70 36.60
C HIS A 403 -1.65 0.30 36.59
N GLN A 404 -0.93 -0.70 36.06
CA GLN A 404 -1.38 -2.11 35.95
C GLN A 404 -2.69 -2.27 35.13
N LEU A 405 -2.96 -1.35 34.21
CA LEU A 405 -4.10 -1.37 33.30
C LEU A 405 -3.74 -2.18 32.06
N ARG A 406 -4.11 -3.47 32.06
CA ARG A 406 -3.66 -4.42 31.02
C ARG A 406 -4.68 -4.68 29.92
N ASN A 407 -5.98 -4.60 30.22
CA ASN A 407 -7.05 -4.94 29.28
C ASN A 407 -8.04 -3.78 29.20
N GLY A 408 -8.09 -3.09 28.08
CA GLY A 408 -8.88 -1.88 27.89
C GLY A 408 -9.62 -1.82 26.57
N LEU A 409 -10.32 -0.70 26.41
CA LEU A 409 -11.02 -0.28 25.19
C LEU A 409 -10.47 1.08 24.76
N ALA A 410 -10.47 1.37 23.45
CA ALA A 410 -10.21 2.69 22.89
C ALA A 410 -10.89 2.86 21.53
N GLY A 411 -10.83 4.05 20.97
CA GLY A 411 -11.09 4.25 19.54
C GLY A 411 -10.03 3.53 18.69
N TYR A 412 -10.37 3.21 17.44
CA TYR A 412 -9.54 2.42 16.53
C TYR A 412 -8.08 2.90 16.45
N TRP A 413 -7.86 4.19 16.26
CA TRP A 413 -6.51 4.74 16.04
C TRP A 413 -5.54 4.62 17.22
N ASN A 414 -6.04 4.31 18.43
CA ASN A 414 -5.22 4.11 19.62
C ASN A 414 -5.24 2.65 20.13
N ALA A 415 -5.99 1.76 19.50
CA ALA A 415 -6.11 0.39 20.00
C ALA A 415 -4.86 -0.45 19.69
N ASP A 416 -4.61 -0.72 18.41
CA ASP A 416 -3.53 -1.60 18.01
C ASP A 416 -2.17 -0.95 18.17
N SER A 417 -2.05 0.37 17.94
CA SER A 417 -0.84 1.14 18.19
C SER A 417 -0.40 1.06 19.67
N THR A 418 -1.32 1.25 20.63
CA THR A 418 -1.00 1.11 22.06
C THR A 418 -0.64 -0.34 22.42
N THR A 419 -1.35 -1.30 21.84
CA THR A 419 -1.07 -2.74 22.06
C THR A 419 0.33 -3.08 21.59
N LEU A 420 0.69 -2.67 20.39
CA LEU A 420 2.03 -2.87 19.80
C LEU A 420 3.10 -2.13 20.61
N ASP A 421 2.88 -0.86 20.95
CA ASP A 421 3.84 -0.02 21.68
C ASP A 421 4.13 -0.54 23.09
N SER A 422 3.19 -1.29 23.67
CA SER A 422 3.43 -2.02 24.91
C SER A 422 4.14 -3.36 24.72
N GLY A 423 4.40 -3.79 23.47
CA GLY A 423 4.86 -5.15 23.16
C GLY A 423 3.85 -6.23 23.59
N GLY A 424 2.56 -5.94 23.45
CA GLY A 424 1.46 -6.85 23.81
C GLY A 424 1.17 -6.98 25.31
N ARG A 425 1.85 -6.21 26.18
CA ARG A 425 1.61 -6.25 27.64
C ARG A 425 0.32 -5.55 28.05
N VAL A 426 -0.12 -4.58 27.28
CA VAL A 426 -1.43 -3.94 27.35
C VAL A 426 -2.20 -4.32 26.09
N VAL A 427 -3.39 -4.85 26.21
CA VAL A 427 -4.26 -5.21 25.08
C VAL A 427 -5.45 -4.27 25.06
N ILE A 428 -5.51 -3.45 24.04
CA ILE A 428 -6.61 -2.50 23.80
C ILE A 428 -7.47 -3.01 22.65
N ARG A 429 -8.77 -2.99 22.84
CA ARG A 429 -9.75 -3.44 21.86
C ARG A 429 -10.46 -2.23 21.25
N PRO A 430 -10.55 -2.12 19.93
CA PRO A 430 -11.21 -1.01 19.28
C PRO A 430 -12.73 -1.05 19.50
N VAL A 431 -13.28 0.09 19.87
CA VAL A 431 -14.73 0.28 20.00
C VAL A 431 -15.17 1.54 19.24
N ARG A 432 -16.43 1.54 18.87
CA ARG A 432 -17.07 2.65 18.16
C ARG A 432 -18.39 3.01 18.85
N PHE A 433 -18.73 4.31 18.84
CA PHE A 433 -19.99 4.79 19.41
C PHE A 433 -21.06 4.93 18.32
N SER A 434 -22.27 4.51 18.62
CA SER A 434 -23.45 4.76 17.82
C SER A 434 -24.58 5.33 18.69
N ARG A 435 -25.23 6.39 18.19
CA ARG A 435 -26.38 6.98 18.88
C ARG A 435 -27.50 5.95 19.02
N GLY A 436 -27.98 5.76 20.24
CA GLY A 436 -29.05 4.78 20.54
C GLY A 436 -28.56 3.38 20.92
N HIS A 437 -27.33 2.99 20.60
CA HIS A 437 -26.78 1.66 20.90
C HIS A 437 -25.60 1.72 21.89
N GLY A 438 -25.03 2.91 22.12
CA GLY A 438 -23.84 3.08 22.95
C GLY A 438 -22.56 2.64 22.25
N LEU A 439 -21.57 2.19 23.04
CA LEU A 439 -20.33 1.63 22.52
C LEU A 439 -20.52 0.17 22.13
N TRP A 440 -19.95 -0.20 20.98
CA TRP A 440 -19.97 -1.57 20.45
C TRP A 440 -18.59 -1.96 19.92
N ALA A 441 -18.32 -3.27 19.83
CA ALA A 441 -17.06 -3.82 19.34
C ALA A 441 -16.84 -3.43 17.86
N TYR A 442 -15.75 -2.74 17.55
CA TYR A 442 -15.39 -2.40 16.19
C TYR A 442 -14.48 -3.49 15.63
N LEU A 443 -15.08 -4.42 14.86
CA LEU A 443 -14.37 -5.57 14.29
C LEU A 443 -13.69 -5.18 12.97
N TRP A 444 -12.57 -4.48 13.08
CA TRP A 444 -11.72 -4.06 11.99
C TRP A 444 -10.28 -4.25 12.42
N GLU A 445 -9.52 -5.05 11.67
CA GLU A 445 -8.13 -5.41 11.93
C GLU A 445 -7.88 -5.91 13.36
N ILE A 446 -8.74 -6.77 13.85
CA ILE A 446 -8.71 -7.27 15.23
C ILE A 446 -9.15 -8.72 15.32
N ASP A 447 -8.60 -9.45 16.28
CA ASP A 447 -9.09 -10.76 16.68
C ASP A 447 -10.39 -10.63 17.48
N ALA A 448 -11.52 -11.04 16.89
CA ALA A 448 -12.83 -10.98 17.53
C ALA A 448 -12.91 -11.78 18.85
N ARG A 449 -12.06 -12.80 19.03
CA ARG A 449 -12.00 -13.60 20.26
C ARG A 449 -11.58 -12.77 21.49
N LEU A 450 -10.91 -11.64 21.26
CA LEU A 450 -10.57 -10.70 22.34
C LEU A 450 -11.80 -10.05 22.99
N PHE A 451 -12.95 -10.08 22.34
CA PHE A 451 -14.21 -9.56 22.88
C PHE A 451 -15.03 -10.59 23.68
N ASP A 452 -14.53 -11.82 23.87
CA ASP A 452 -15.18 -12.79 24.73
C ASP A 452 -15.09 -12.36 26.20
N SER A 453 -16.23 -11.98 26.77
CA SER A 453 -16.36 -11.53 28.14
C SER A 453 -16.07 -12.62 29.19
N HIS A 454 -16.08 -13.90 28.80
CA HIS A 454 -15.74 -15.03 29.65
C HIS A 454 -14.23 -15.31 29.66
N ALA A 455 -13.54 -15.00 28.56
CA ALA A 455 -12.11 -15.24 28.43
C ALA A 455 -11.27 -14.11 29.05
N SER A 456 -11.77 -12.88 29.08
CA SER A 456 -11.01 -11.73 29.59
C SER A 456 -11.88 -10.69 30.29
N ALA A 457 -11.32 -10.08 31.34
CA ALA A 457 -11.94 -8.95 32.03
C ALA A 457 -11.32 -7.64 31.51
N VAL A 458 -12.15 -6.77 30.96
CA VAL A 458 -11.78 -5.43 30.50
C VAL A 458 -12.39 -4.42 31.43
N ASN A 459 -11.58 -3.57 32.04
CA ASN A 459 -12.01 -2.70 33.12
C ASN A 459 -11.68 -1.22 32.92
N PHE A 460 -11.06 -0.82 31.80
CA PHE A 460 -10.79 0.58 31.51
C PHE A 460 -11.06 0.93 30.06
N LEU A 461 -11.21 2.23 29.80
CA LEU A 461 -11.34 2.81 28.47
C LEU A 461 -10.46 4.06 28.37
N VAL A 462 -9.75 4.17 27.25
CA VAL A 462 -9.02 5.37 26.84
C VAL A 462 -9.90 6.20 25.92
N ALA A 463 -10.29 7.36 26.38
CA ALA A 463 -11.06 8.34 25.60
C ALA A 463 -10.14 9.43 25.06
N THR A 464 -10.47 9.93 23.87
CA THR A 464 -9.76 11.01 23.19
C THR A 464 -10.66 12.25 23.06
N PRO A 465 -10.09 13.44 22.76
CA PRO A 465 -10.88 14.62 22.48
C PRO A 465 -11.84 14.40 21.29
N PRO A 466 -13.01 15.06 21.29
CA PRO A 466 -13.94 15.00 20.17
C PRO A 466 -13.31 15.59 18.91
N GLY A 467 -13.70 15.08 17.74
CA GLY A 467 -13.28 15.62 16.43
C GLY A 467 -12.14 14.84 15.76
N LEU A 468 -11.52 13.89 16.44
CA LEU A 468 -10.61 12.93 15.80
C LEU A 468 -11.42 11.81 15.13
N PRO A 469 -10.96 11.30 13.98
CA PRO A 469 -11.59 10.13 13.35
C PRO A 469 -11.68 8.97 14.33
N SER A 470 -12.81 8.25 14.34
CA SER A 470 -13.06 7.11 15.23
C SER A 470 -12.79 7.37 16.72
N ALA A 471 -12.81 8.64 17.16
CA ALA A 471 -12.63 9.00 18.57
C ALA A 471 -13.77 8.43 19.42
N VAL A 472 -13.43 7.97 20.62
CA VAL A 472 -14.39 7.65 21.69
C VAL A 472 -14.21 8.68 22.79
N THR A 473 -15.25 9.44 23.06
CA THR A 473 -15.21 10.51 24.06
C THR A 473 -15.53 10.02 25.48
N ALA A 474 -15.08 10.76 26.47
CA ALA A 474 -15.41 10.48 27.86
C ALA A 474 -16.94 10.51 28.13
N ALA A 475 -17.68 11.36 27.42
CA ALA A 475 -19.13 11.45 27.55
C ALA A 475 -19.83 10.19 27.03
N GLU A 476 -19.39 9.67 25.88
CA GLU A 476 -19.91 8.42 25.27
C GLU A 476 -19.61 7.21 26.14
N ALA A 477 -18.42 7.16 26.74
CA ALA A 477 -18.06 6.10 27.67
C ALA A 477 -18.93 6.13 28.93
N VAL A 478 -19.19 7.30 29.51
CA VAL A 478 -20.08 7.45 30.67
C VAL A 478 -21.53 7.13 30.31
N ALA A 479 -21.99 7.53 29.11
CA ALA A 479 -23.33 7.20 28.63
C ALA A 479 -23.53 5.68 28.49
N THR A 480 -22.50 4.94 28.10
CA THR A 480 -22.57 3.48 27.91
C THR A 480 -22.36 2.73 29.23
N PHE A 481 -21.32 3.07 29.98
CA PHE A 481 -20.86 2.27 31.13
C PHE A 481 -21.21 2.89 32.48
N GLY A 482 -21.80 4.08 32.51
CA GLY A 482 -22.02 4.83 33.75
C GLY A 482 -20.75 5.47 34.30
N ARG A 483 -20.82 6.02 35.54
CA ARG A 483 -19.69 6.74 36.14
C ARG A 483 -18.52 5.79 36.42
N PRO A 484 -17.27 6.17 36.04
CA PRO A 484 -16.09 5.39 36.38
C PRO A 484 -15.78 5.44 37.88
N SER A 485 -15.09 4.42 38.38
CA SER A 485 -14.57 4.40 39.76
C SER A 485 -13.29 5.23 39.92
N GLN A 486 -12.51 5.35 38.86
CA GLN A 486 -11.28 6.16 38.79
C GLN A 486 -11.19 6.84 37.43
N ARG A 487 -10.56 8.01 37.38
CA ARG A 487 -10.29 8.78 36.17
C ARG A 487 -8.88 9.37 36.25
N TYR A 488 -8.16 9.28 35.13
CA TYR A 488 -6.86 9.91 34.96
C TYR A 488 -6.91 10.78 33.71
N ASP A 489 -6.37 11.98 33.78
CA ASP A 489 -6.15 12.86 32.64
C ASP A 489 -4.64 12.86 32.32
N TYR A 490 -4.25 12.36 31.15
CA TYR A 490 -2.86 12.14 30.77
C TYR A 490 -2.60 12.53 29.32
N GLN A 491 -1.82 13.56 29.09
CA GLN A 491 -1.38 14.00 27.74
C GLN A 491 -2.51 14.10 26.69
N GLY A 492 -3.67 14.60 27.07
CA GLY A 492 -4.83 14.73 26.19
C GLY A 492 -5.75 13.51 26.17
N TYR A 493 -5.34 12.39 26.74
CA TYR A 493 -6.19 11.22 26.95
C TYR A 493 -6.95 11.33 28.27
N VAL A 494 -8.14 10.74 28.29
CA VAL A 494 -8.91 10.53 29.53
C VAL A 494 -9.06 9.03 29.74
N ILE A 495 -8.32 8.49 30.72
CA ILE A 495 -8.37 7.06 31.06
C ILE A 495 -9.40 6.87 32.19
N MET A 496 -10.42 6.09 31.94
CA MET A 496 -11.50 5.82 32.86
C MET A 496 -11.52 4.35 33.24
N VAL A 497 -11.63 4.05 34.57
CA VAL A 497 -11.57 2.70 35.12
C VAL A 497 -12.87 2.35 35.83
N TRP A 498 -13.36 1.13 35.62
CA TRP A 498 -14.54 0.59 36.28
C TRP A 498 -14.20 -0.69 37.09
N ARG A 499 -15.04 -1.04 38.07
CA ARG A 499 -14.91 -2.29 38.86
C ARG A 499 -15.59 -3.49 38.21
N LYS A 500 -16.14 -3.35 36.99
CA LYS A 500 -16.90 -4.36 36.26
C LYS A 500 -16.21 -4.67 34.93
N ASN A 501 -16.54 -5.82 34.34
CA ASN A 501 -16.11 -6.14 33.00
C ASN A 501 -16.96 -5.35 31.97
N LEU A 502 -16.30 -4.49 31.19
CA LEU A 502 -16.97 -3.62 30.21
C LEU A 502 -17.49 -4.39 29.00
N LEU A 503 -16.88 -5.54 28.66
CA LEU A 503 -17.29 -6.34 27.51
C LEU A 503 -18.74 -6.81 27.62
N SER A 504 -19.22 -7.10 28.84
CA SER A 504 -20.60 -7.53 29.07
C SER A 504 -21.65 -6.45 28.80
N GLN A 505 -21.23 -5.21 28.60
CA GLN A 505 -22.10 -4.06 28.38
C GLN A 505 -21.92 -3.41 27.00
N LEU A 506 -21.01 -3.95 26.18
CA LEU A 506 -20.92 -3.54 24.78
C LEU A 506 -22.20 -3.94 24.04
N GLY A 507 -22.70 -3.05 23.21
CA GLY A 507 -23.78 -3.37 22.29
C GLY A 507 -23.40 -4.57 21.43
N SER A 508 -24.39 -5.36 21.01
CA SER A 508 -24.18 -6.43 20.03
C SER A 508 -23.54 -5.81 18.79
N SER A 509 -22.44 -6.40 18.34
CA SER A 509 -21.85 -6.04 17.05
C SER A 509 -22.83 -6.48 15.96
N GLU A 510 -23.80 -5.65 15.63
CA GLU A 510 -24.37 -5.74 14.30
C GLU A 510 -23.27 -5.32 13.36
N LEU A 511 -22.75 -6.28 12.61
CA LEU A 511 -22.12 -6.02 11.33
C LEU A 511 -23.14 -5.23 10.54
N ALA A 512 -23.08 -3.90 10.64
CA ALA A 512 -23.89 -3.02 9.83
C ALA A 512 -23.46 -3.30 8.38
N GLY A 513 -24.36 -3.99 7.66
CA GLY A 513 -24.22 -4.30 6.25
C GLY A 513 -24.15 -3.05 5.39
#